data_f16d66d889dfc260337e697064ad41f5
#
_entry.id   f16d66d889dfc260337e697064ad41f5
#
_cell.length_a   1.000
_cell.length_b   1.000
_cell.length_c   1.000
_cell.angle_alpha   90.00
_cell.angle_beta   90.00
_cell.angle_gamma   90.00
#
_symmetry.space_group_name_H-M   'P 1'
#
loop_
_entity.id
_entity.type
_entity.pdbx_description
1 polymer ?
#
loop_
_entity_poly.entity_id
_entity_poly.type
_entity_poly.pdbx_seq_one_letter_code
_entity_poly.pdbx_strand_id
1 'polypeptide(L)'
;MEMRIATWNIRGWGAEGKKNTVKNLIKEESIELIGLVETKHSEVSQWDMLKCWGKQDIDWVHIPASNSSGGLILMWQKEAFLAVNSFLGQRWICVQGVFTNDDFRSAVCVVYAPNDQRGRRSVWNQLRDLKHHLKLPLVLMGDFNEVISLEERKGAEQFTPSMRELGEFFQDLQLLDMEIGQKFTWVRRNAASRLDRILVTQEFVDKFQNIQVCCKSRMLSDHAPLVLFTTNITWGPCPFRSLDIWLEEPNFLKVFKKEWVQMASFSFVQKLKAIKRPLRKWNQEVFGHIDSKISTFQKELDSLDNKAECDELLEVEWLRREAIQTQLRLWLMRKERYWKQLSRCKLLKEGDKTLDTFISWQQ
;
A
#
# COMPACT_ATOMS: atom_id res chain seq x y z
N MET A 1 7.86 -7.96 18.81
CA MET A 1 9.00 -8.36 17.92
C MET A 1 8.87 -7.62 16.61
N GLU A 2 9.97 -7.43 15.89
CA GLU A 2 9.95 -6.77 14.57
C GLU A 2 9.62 -7.82 13.51
N MET A 3 8.55 -7.61 12.74
CA MET A 3 8.23 -8.43 11.57
C MET A 3 9.13 -8.02 10.40
N ARG A 4 9.65 -8.98 9.63
CA ARG A 4 10.53 -8.74 8.49
C ARG A 4 10.13 -9.57 7.28
N ILE A 5 9.59 -8.89 6.27
CA ILE A 5 9.10 -9.49 5.02
C ILE A 5 9.92 -8.94 3.86
N ALA A 6 10.32 -9.79 2.93
CA ALA A 6 11.10 -9.37 1.76
C ALA A 6 10.50 -9.86 0.44
N THR A 7 10.83 -9.15 -0.63
CA THR A 7 10.61 -9.59 -2.00
C THR A 7 11.81 -9.28 -2.88
N TRP A 8 12.10 -10.15 -3.84
CA TRP A 8 13.20 -9.96 -4.78
C TRP A 8 12.99 -10.67 -6.11
N ASN A 9 13.12 -9.94 -7.22
CA ASN A 9 13.27 -10.54 -8.53
C ASN A 9 14.75 -10.94 -8.71
N ILE A 10 15.01 -12.26 -8.62
CA ILE A 10 16.37 -12.82 -8.62
C ILE A 10 16.93 -13.14 -10.00
N ARG A 11 16.10 -13.04 -11.04
CA ARG A 11 16.50 -13.37 -12.41
C ARG A 11 17.21 -14.70 -12.54
N GLY A 12 16.61 -15.73 -11.96
CA GLY A 12 17.07 -17.12 -12.00
C GLY A 12 17.68 -17.61 -10.69
N TRP A 13 17.31 -18.80 -10.27
CA TRP A 13 17.70 -19.49 -9.04
C TRP A 13 18.90 -20.44 -9.22
N GLY A 14 19.30 -20.78 -10.48
CA GLY A 14 20.18 -21.89 -10.79
C GLY A 14 21.65 -21.75 -10.36
N ALA A 15 22.16 -20.55 -10.22
CA ALA A 15 23.54 -20.33 -9.83
C ALA A 15 23.72 -20.42 -8.31
N GLU A 16 24.68 -21.22 -7.84
CA GLU A 16 25.01 -21.36 -6.41
C GLU A 16 25.27 -20.00 -5.73
N GLY A 17 25.92 -19.08 -6.43
CA GLY A 17 26.17 -17.71 -5.93
C GLY A 17 24.87 -16.97 -5.61
N LYS A 18 23.77 -17.16 -6.37
CA LYS A 18 22.48 -16.53 -6.10
C LYS A 18 21.80 -17.12 -4.88
N LYS A 19 21.84 -18.44 -4.70
CA LYS A 19 21.32 -19.11 -3.49
C LYS A 19 22.02 -18.60 -2.25
N ASN A 20 23.33 -18.47 -2.29
CA ASN A 20 24.13 -17.93 -1.20
C ASN A 20 23.81 -16.43 -0.94
N THR A 21 23.55 -15.65 -1.97
CA THR A 21 23.18 -14.25 -1.82
C THR A 21 21.81 -14.10 -1.15
N VAL A 22 20.82 -14.92 -1.54
CA VAL A 22 19.51 -14.95 -0.86
C VAL A 22 19.66 -15.37 0.59
N LYS A 23 20.48 -16.42 0.87
CA LYS A 23 20.78 -16.85 2.24
C LYS A 23 21.41 -15.74 3.09
N ASN A 24 22.35 -15.01 2.53
CA ASN A 24 22.97 -13.88 3.22
C ASN A 24 21.97 -12.77 3.50
N LEU A 25 21.14 -12.40 2.52
CA LEU A 25 20.06 -11.43 2.69
C LEU A 25 19.10 -11.85 3.82
N ILE A 26 18.64 -13.10 3.83
CA ILE A 26 17.76 -13.64 4.88
C ILE A 26 18.43 -13.52 6.26
N LYS A 27 19.72 -13.86 6.35
CA LYS A 27 20.45 -13.82 7.62
C LYS A 27 20.75 -12.40 8.10
N GLU A 28 21.26 -11.54 7.22
CA GLU A 28 21.65 -10.17 7.54
C GLU A 28 20.44 -9.31 7.93
N GLU A 29 19.34 -9.45 7.21
CA GLU A 29 18.12 -8.69 7.47
C GLU A 29 17.16 -9.42 8.43
N SER A 30 17.50 -10.62 8.93
CA SER A 30 16.66 -11.44 9.80
C SER A 30 15.24 -11.64 9.24
N ILE A 31 15.16 -12.01 7.96
CA ILE A 31 13.90 -12.13 7.22
C ILE A 31 13.12 -13.34 7.73
N GLU A 32 11.83 -13.14 7.98
CA GLU A 32 10.88 -14.17 8.44
C GLU A 32 10.04 -14.74 7.29
N LEU A 33 9.82 -13.94 6.23
CA LEU A 33 9.06 -14.32 5.06
C LEU A 33 9.66 -13.66 3.81
N ILE A 34 9.86 -14.42 2.73
CA ILE A 34 10.42 -13.89 1.47
C ILE A 34 9.68 -14.43 0.24
N GLY A 35 9.33 -13.52 -0.65
CA GLY A 35 8.86 -13.81 -2.00
C GLY A 35 9.97 -13.64 -3.03
N LEU A 36 10.29 -14.71 -3.74
CA LEU A 36 11.25 -14.70 -4.85
C LEU A 36 10.52 -14.84 -6.17
N VAL A 37 10.78 -13.95 -7.09
CA VAL A 37 10.17 -13.98 -8.43
C VAL A 37 11.22 -14.12 -9.52
N GLU A 38 10.79 -14.61 -10.68
CA GLU A 38 11.66 -14.93 -11.81
C GLU A 38 12.74 -15.97 -11.44
N THR A 39 12.33 -17.03 -10.72
CA THR A 39 13.25 -18.07 -10.28
C THR A 39 13.81 -18.91 -11.43
N LYS A 40 13.09 -19.00 -12.56
CA LYS A 40 13.45 -19.74 -13.78
C LYS A 40 13.71 -21.24 -13.56
N HIS A 41 13.13 -21.80 -12.50
CA HIS A 41 13.24 -23.21 -12.19
C HIS A 41 11.90 -23.93 -12.36
N SER A 42 11.92 -25.10 -12.98
CA SER A 42 10.76 -25.99 -13.12
C SER A 42 10.49 -26.80 -11.85
N GLU A 43 11.54 -27.15 -11.13
CA GLU A 43 11.45 -27.94 -9.90
C GLU A 43 12.27 -27.32 -8.79
N VAL A 44 11.76 -27.38 -7.58
CA VAL A 44 12.41 -26.85 -6.38
C VAL A 44 12.48 -27.97 -5.36
N SER A 45 13.69 -28.41 -5.03
CA SER A 45 13.88 -29.46 -4.03
C SER A 45 13.79 -28.91 -2.60
N GLN A 46 13.33 -29.75 -1.67
CA GLN A 46 13.34 -29.43 -0.24
C GLN A 46 14.74 -29.06 0.23
N TRP A 47 15.74 -29.78 -0.25
CA TRP A 47 17.14 -29.51 0.10
C TRP A 47 17.61 -28.11 -0.32
N ASP A 48 17.20 -27.66 -1.52
CA ASP A 48 17.51 -26.30 -2.00
C ASP A 48 16.90 -25.23 -1.11
N MET A 49 15.67 -25.42 -0.66
CA MET A 49 14.99 -24.48 0.23
C MET A 49 15.64 -24.39 1.60
N LEU A 50 15.90 -25.56 2.21
CA LEU A 50 16.58 -25.62 3.51
C LEU A 50 18.00 -25.05 3.45
N LYS A 51 18.74 -25.34 2.38
CA LYS A 51 20.09 -24.78 2.16
C LYS A 51 20.07 -23.27 1.99
N CYS A 52 19.10 -22.76 1.24
CA CYS A 52 18.94 -21.33 1.01
C CYS A 52 18.54 -20.58 2.28
N TRP A 53 17.64 -21.14 3.08
CA TRP A 53 17.22 -20.49 4.32
C TRP A 53 18.25 -20.63 5.44
N GLY A 54 18.93 -21.78 5.49
CA GLY A 54 19.92 -22.10 6.52
C GLY A 54 19.34 -22.54 7.87
N LYS A 55 18.03 -22.80 7.94
CA LYS A 55 17.30 -23.37 9.08
C LYS A 55 16.37 -24.48 8.60
N GLN A 56 15.96 -25.40 9.50
CA GLN A 56 15.09 -26.53 9.17
C GLN A 56 13.60 -26.26 9.33
N ASP A 57 13.22 -25.26 10.10
CA ASP A 57 11.81 -24.98 10.41
C ASP A 57 11.22 -23.90 9.52
N ILE A 58 11.13 -24.23 8.24
CA ILE A 58 10.53 -23.40 7.19
C ILE A 58 9.43 -24.15 6.45
N ASP A 59 8.57 -23.38 5.82
CA ASP A 59 7.61 -23.88 4.85
C ASP A 59 7.62 -22.99 3.60
N TRP A 60 7.09 -23.47 2.49
CA TRP A 60 7.09 -22.74 1.23
C TRP A 60 6.01 -23.22 0.27
N VAL A 61 5.67 -22.35 -0.65
CA VAL A 61 4.84 -22.62 -1.83
C VAL A 61 5.59 -22.13 -3.06
N HIS A 62 5.54 -22.86 -4.16
CA HIS A 62 6.17 -22.45 -5.41
C HIS A 62 5.27 -22.65 -6.63
N ILE A 63 5.53 -21.85 -7.65
CA ILE A 63 5.00 -22.01 -8.99
C ILE A 63 6.18 -22.27 -9.91
N PRO A 64 6.19 -23.37 -10.66
CA PRO A 64 7.28 -23.69 -11.57
C PRO A 64 7.40 -22.66 -12.69
N ALA A 65 8.60 -22.44 -13.18
CA ALA A 65 8.84 -21.65 -14.39
C ALA A 65 8.30 -22.38 -15.62
N SER A 66 7.76 -21.60 -16.55
CA SER A 66 7.32 -22.08 -17.85
C SER A 66 8.32 -21.61 -18.91
N ASN A 67 8.92 -22.52 -19.67
CA ASN A 67 9.85 -22.24 -20.77
C ASN A 67 10.96 -21.22 -20.42
N SER A 68 11.67 -21.45 -19.33
CA SER A 68 12.77 -20.59 -18.84
C SER A 68 12.34 -19.17 -18.43
N SER A 69 11.06 -18.89 -18.31
CA SER A 69 10.53 -17.62 -17.82
C SER A 69 9.62 -17.80 -16.62
N GLY A 70 9.55 -16.80 -15.75
CA GLY A 70 8.71 -16.85 -14.57
C GLY A 70 9.29 -17.70 -13.45
N GLY A 71 8.41 -18.42 -12.74
CA GLY A 71 8.75 -19.13 -11.50
C GLY A 71 8.69 -18.20 -10.29
N LEU A 72 7.93 -18.62 -9.26
CA LEU A 72 7.75 -17.89 -8.01
C LEU A 72 7.96 -18.84 -6.85
N ILE A 73 8.50 -18.32 -5.76
CA ILE A 73 8.63 -19.02 -4.50
C ILE A 73 8.24 -18.05 -3.39
N LEU A 74 7.39 -18.50 -2.48
CA LEU A 74 7.09 -17.80 -1.23
C LEU A 74 7.51 -18.74 -0.09
N MET A 75 8.45 -18.29 0.75
CA MET A 75 9.01 -19.07 1.88
C MET A 75 8.85 -18.29 3.18
N TRP A 76 8.67 -19.01 4.29
CA TRP A 76 8.54 -18.39 5.62
C TRP A 76 9.05 -19.30 6.73
N GLN A 77 9.40 -18.69 7.87
CA GLN A 77 9.64 -19.40 9.12
C GLN A 77 8.29 -19.80 9.73
N LYS A 78 8.13 -21.08 10.09
CA LYS A 78 6.88 -21.58 10.71
C LYS A 78 6.59 -20.92 12.07
N GLU A 79 7.65 -20.61 12.81
CA GLU A 79 7.53 -19.88 14.08
C GLU A 79 6.98 -18.46 13.91
N ALA A 80 7.24 -17.79 12.80
CA ALA A 80 6.83 -16.41 12.55
C ALA A 80 5.47 -16.29 11.85
N PHE A 81 5.17 -17.25 10.95
CA PHE A 81 3.94 -17.23 10.16
C PHE A 81 3.35 -18.64 10.04
N LEU A 82 2.18 -18.84 10.66
CA LEU A 82 1.42 -20.07 10.59
C LEU A 82 0.46 -20.01 9.39
N ALA A 83 0.83 -20.70 8.32
CA ALA A 83 0.01 -20.77 7.11
C ALA A 83 -1.24 -21.64 7.33
N VAL A 84 -2.38 -21.15 6.81
CA VAL A 84 -3.67 -21.86 6.90
C VAL A 84 -4.11 -22.37 5.52
N ASN A 85 -4.05 -21.49 4.51
CA ASN A 85 -4.43 -21.80 3.13
C ASN A 85 -3.44 -21.15 2.15
N SER A 86 -3.32 -21.76 0.97
CA SER A 86 -2.58 -21.18 -0.16
C SER A 86 -3.42 -21.13 -1.42
N PHE A 87 -3.30 -20.07 -2.17
CA PHE A 87 -3.97 -19.83 -3.45
C PHE A 87 -2.92 -19.57 -4.51
N LEU A 88 -3.06 -20.19 -5.65
CA LEU A 88 -2.09 -20.15 -6.73
C LEU A 88 -2.74 -19.65 -8.01
N GLY A 89 -2.17 -18.59 -8.59
CA GLY A 89 -2.43 -18.20 -9.97
C GLY A 89 -1.26 -18.58 -10.88
N GLN A 90 -1.31 -18.18 -12.13
CA GLN A 90 -0.16 -18.42 -13.03
C GLN A 90 1.04 -17.50 -12.72
N ARG A 91 0.78 -16.34 -12.13
CA ARG A 91 1.74 -15.24 -11.93
C ARG A 91 1.75 -14.69 -10.51
N TRP A 92 1.11 -15.37 -9.59
CA TRP A 92 1.07 -14.96 -8.18
C TRP A 92 0.84 -16.15 -7.25
N ILE A 93 1.38 -16.06 -6.06
CA ILE A 93 1.15 -16.96 -4.92
C ILE A 93 0.57 -16.11 -3.79
N CYS A 94 -0.48 -16.56 -3.17
CA CYS A 94 -1.03 -15.94 -1.98
C CYS A 94 -1.18 -16.99 -0.86
N VAL A 95 -0.61 -16.71 0.31
CA VAL A 95 -0.73 -17.57 1.50
C VAL A 95 -1.48 -16.79 2.58
N GLN A 96 -2.57 -17.38 3.04
CA GLN A 96 -3.34 -16.91 4.18
C GLN A 96 -2.80 -17.55 5.44
N GLY A 97 -2.59 -16.78 6.50
CA GLY A 97 -2.06 -17.29 7.74
C GLY A 97 -2.16 -16.30 8.90
N VAL A 98 -1.44 -16.61 9.95
CA VAL A 98 -1.36 -15.82 11.18
C VAL A 98 0.10 -15.48 11.48
N PHE A 99 0.42 -14.18 11.60
CA PHE A 99 1.69 -13.76 12.19
C PHE A 99 1.64 -14.03 13.68
N THR A 100 2.40 -15.02 14.12
CA THR A 100 2.30 -15.63 15.45
C THR A 100 2.64 -14.66 16.58
N ASN A 101 3.63 -13.80 16.37
CA ASN A 101 4.10 -12.82 17.36
C ASN A 101 3.03 -11.82 17.78
N ASP A 102 2.09 -11.50 16.88
CA ASP A 102 1.08 -10.44 17.05
C ASP A 102 -0.35 -11.00 17.00
N ASP A 103 -0.51 -12.34 16.86
CA ASP A 103 -1.79 -13.03 16.60
C ASP A 103 -2.60 -12.34 15.49
N PHE A 104 -1.90 -11.95 14.41
CA PHE A 104 -2.50 -11.15 13.36
C PHE A 104 -2.76 -11.98 12.10
N ARG A 105 -4.05 -12.19 11.82
CA ARG A 105 -4.50 -12.86 10.59
C ARG A 105 -4.31 -11.96 9.38
N SER A 106 -3.61 -12.45 8.37
CA SER A 106 -3.32 -11.70 7.14
C SER A 106 -3.11 -12.65 5.97
N ALA A 107 -3.14 -12.10 4.77
CA ALA A 107 -2.69 -12.79 3.56
C ALA A 107 -1.42 -12.11 3.04
N VAL A 108 -0.45 -12.92 2.63
CA VAL A 108 0.77 -12.45 1.97
C VAL A 108 0.79 -12.98 0.54
N CYS A 109 0.85 -12.06 -0.41
CA CYS A 109 0.78 -12.38 -1.83
C CYS A 109 2.04 -11.89 -2.54
N VAL A 110 2.72 -12.77 -3.28
CA VAL A 110 3.83 -12.42 -4.17
C VAL A 110 3.38 -12.47 -5.62
N VAL A 111 3.73 -11.45 -6.40
CA VAL A 111 3.34 -11.30 -7.81
C VAL A 111 4.55 -11.12 -8.71
N TYR A 112 4.51 -11.75 -9.89
CA TYR A 112 5.39 -11.47 -11.01
C TYR A 112 4.55 -11.17 -12.24
N ALA A 113 4.27 -9.89 -12.44
CA ALA A 113 3.38 -9.45 -13.50
C ALA A 113 4.02 -9.62 -14.89
N PRO A 114 3.23 -9.96 -15.93
CA PRO A 114 3.71 -10.04 -17.30
C PRO A 114 4.24 -8.70 -17.82
N ASN A 115 5.14 -8.78 -18.82
CA ASN A 115 5.67 -7.59 -19.49
C ASN A 115 4.63 -6.92 -20.42
N ASP A 116 3.63 -7.66 -20.88
CA ASP A 116 2.58 -7.15 -21.73
C ASP A 116 1.37 -6.65 -20.94
N GLN A 117 0.69 -5.65 -21.47
CA GLN A 117 -0.45 -5.00 -20.80
C GLN A 117 -1.65 -5.93 -20.59
N ARG A 118 -1.95 -6.82 -21.57
CA ARG A 118 -3.10 -7.75 -21.47
C ARG A 118 -2.88 -8.76 -20.35
N GLY A 119 -1.68 -9.30 -20.28
CA GLY A 119 -1.28 -10.21 -19.21
C GLY A 119 -1.36 -9.55 -17.85
N ARG A 120 -0.87 -8.29 -17.71
CA ARG A 120 -0.99 -7.53 -16.46
C ARG A 120 -2.44 -7.33 -16.05
N ARG A 121 -3.31 -6.91 -16.96
CA ARG A 121 -4.75 -6.75 -16.71
C ARG A 121 -5.39 -8.04 -16.21
N SER A 122 -5.04 -9.19 -16.80
CA SER A 122 -5.51 -10.50 -16.33
C SER A 122 -5.10 -10.78 -14.89
N VAL A 123 -3.84 -10.48 -14.53
CA VAL A 123 -3.34 -10.65 -13.15
C VAL A 123 -4.07 -9.71 -12.19
N TRP A 124 -4.29 -8.45 -12.57
CA TRP A 124 -5.02 -7.50 -11.72
C TRP A 124 -6.46 -7.96 -11.45
N ASN A 125 -7.15 -8.49 -12.44
CA ASN A 125 -8.51 -9.02 -12.26
C ASN A 125 -8.51 -10.23 -11.31
N GLN A 126 -7.61 -11.18 -11.50
CA GLN A 126 -7.48 -12.33 -10.60
C GLN A 126 -7.22 -11.92 -9.15
N LEU A 127 -6.36 -10.90 -8.93
CA LEU A 127 -6.05 -10.41 -7.58
C LEU A 127 -7.20 -9.62 -6.97
N ARG A 128 -8.02 -8.92 -7.77
CA ARG A 128 -9.28 -8.29 -7.31
C ARG A 128 -10.25 -9.37 -6.81
N ASP A 129 -10.46 -10.40 -7.60
CA ASP A 129 -11.34 -11.52 -7.25
C ASP A 129 -10.85 -12.22 -5.97
N LEU A 130 -9.54 -12.47 -5.88
CA LEU A 130 -8.94 -13.06 -4.69
C LEU A 130 -9.17 -12.21 -3.44
N LYS A 131 -8.89 -10.90 -3.49
CA LYS A 131 -9.08 -9.99 -2.35
C LYS A 131 -10.54 -9.93 -1.91
N HIS A 132 -11.48 -9.98 -2.84
CA HIS A 132 -12.91 -10.01 -2.56
C HIS A 132 -13.31 -11.25 -1.74
N HIS A 133 -12.66 -12.39 -2.02
CA HIS A 133 -12.91 -13.65 -1.29
C HIS A 133 -12.23 -13.68 0.07
N LEU A 134 -10.98 -13.19 0.16
CA LEU A 134 -10.17 -13.33 1.38
C LEU A 134 -10.67 -12.46 2.55
N LYS A 135 -11.16 -11.25 2.30
CA LYS A 135 -11.62 -10.28 3.32
C LYS A 135 -10.64 -10.11 4.50
N LEU A 136 -9.35 -10.26 4.23
CA LEU A 136 -8.27 -10.15 5.22
C LEU A 136 -7.34 -8.98 4.88
N PRO A 137 -6.64 -8.43 5.87
CA PRO A 137 -5.49 -7.58 5.63
C PRO A 137 -4.52 -8.26 4.67
N LEU A 138 -3.96 -7.49 3.73
CA LEU A 138 -3.14 -8.04 2.65
C LEU A 138 -1.79 -7.32 2.59
N VAL A 139 -0.74 -8.10 2.43
CA VAL A 139 0.56 -7.67 1.92
C VAL A 139 0.69 -8.20 0.49
N LEU A 140 0.78 -7.32 -0.49
CA LEU A 140 0.99 -7.67 -1.89
C LEU A 140 2.35 -7.14 -2.33
N MET A 141 3.25 -8.02 -2.72
CA MET A 141 4.64 -7.67 -3.02
C MET A 141 5.15 -8.36 -4.28
N GLY A 142 6.20 -7.83 -4.88
CA GLY A 142 6.85 -8.44 -6.05
C GLY A 142 7.15 -7.46 -7.15
N ASP A 143 7.31 -7.99 -8.36
CA ASP A 143 7.58 -7.24 -9.59
C ASP A 143 6.29 -7.03 -10.39
N PHE A 144 5.85 -5.78 -10.44
CA PHE A 144 4.62 -5.38 -11.12
C PHE A 144 4.84 -5.09 -12.61
N ASN A 145 6.08 -5.05 -13.08
CA ASN A 145 6.48 -4.76 -14.47
C ASN A 145 5.81 -3.51 -15.07
N GLU A 146 5.35 -2.59 -14.23
CA GLU A 146 4.78 -1.30 -14.61
C GLU A 146 5.01 -0.26 -13.50
N VAL A 147 4.88 1.00 -13.87
CA VAL A 147 4.99 2.15 -12.98
C VAL A 147 3.66 2.92 -12.92
N ILE A 148 3.44 3.71 -11.86
CA ILE A 148 2.21 4.52 -11.70
C ILE A 148 2.40 5.98 -12.07
N SER A 149 3.64 6.44 -12.23
CA SER A 149 3.94 7.83 -12.61
C SER A 149 5.16 7.91 -13.52
N LEU A 150 5.31 9.04 -14.23
CA LEU A 150 6.44 9.30 -15.11
C LEU A 150 7.77 9.36 -14.34
N GLU A 151 7.73 9.84 -13.10
CA GLU A 151 8.91 10.00 -12.25
C GLU A 151 9.54 8.65 -11.87
N GLU A 152 8.75 7.58 -11.90
CA GLU A 152 9.17 6.22 -11.55
C GLU A 152 9.88 5.47 -12.70
N ARG A 153 9.99 6.10 -13.87
CA ARG A 153 10.71 5.54 -15.04
C ARG A 153 11.60 6.61 -15.67
N LYS A 154 12.88 6.33 -15.75
CA LYS A 154 13.84 7.25 -16.38
C LYS A 154 13.52 7.43 -17.86
N GLY A 155 13.37 8.69 -18.30
CA GLY A 155 13.09 9.05 -19.68
C GLY A 155 11.65 8.78 -20.14
N ALA A 156 10.71 8.58 -19.22
CA ALA A 156 9.29 8.51 -19.57
C ALA A 156 8.74 9.92 -19.83
N GLU A 157 8.15 10.12 -20.99
CA GLU A 157 7.58 11.42 -21.41
C GLU A 157 6.05 11.42 -21.43
N GLN A 158 5.42 10.24 -21.53
CA GLN A 158 3.98 10.11 -21.67
C GLN A 158 3.39 9.15 -20.65
N PHE A 159 2.25 9.52 -20.09
CA PHE A 159 1.47 8.68 -19.20
C PHE A 159 0.66 7.66 -20.03
N THR A 160 0.92 6.38 -19.81
CA THR A 160 0.34 5.30 -20.61
C THR A 160 -0.96 4.76 -20.00
N PRO A 161 -1.86 4.15 -20.80
CA PRO A 161 -3.02 3.44 -20.28
C PRO A 161 -2.66 2.35 -19.25
N SER A 162 -1.54 1.70 -19.43
CA SER A 162 -1.05 0.67 -18.50
C SER A 162 -0.66 1.22 -17.14
N MET A 163 -0.05 2.40 -17.06
CA MET A 163 0.21 3.11 -15.81
C MET A 163 -1.09 3.44 -15.07
N ARG A 164 -2.11 3.89 -15.82
CA ARG A 164 -3.44 4.17 -15.27
C ARG A 164 -4.07 2.91 -14.68
N GLU A 165 -4.06 1.79 -15.42
CA GLU A 165 -4.62 0.51 -14.98
C GLU A 165 -3.97 0.00 -13.68
N LEU A 166 -2.66 0.20 -13.52
CA LEU A 166 -1.97 -0.15 -12.27
C LEU A 166 -2.40 0.75 -11.12
N GLY A 167 -2.56 2.06 -11.37
CA GLY A 167 -3.07 3.00 -10.37
C GLY A 167 -4.50 2.69 -9.94
N GLU A 168 -5.39 2.39 -10.89
CA GLU A 168 -6.77 1.94 -10.64
C GLU A 168 -6.79 0.64 -9.83
N PHE A 169 -5.93 -0.32 -10.15
CA PHE A 169 -5.80 -1.57 -9.39
C PHE A 169 -5.43 -1.31 -7.92
N PHE A 170 -4.52 -0.38 -7.63
CA PHE A 170 -4.18 -0.02 -6.25
C PHE A 170 -5.35 0.63 -5.53
N GLN A 171 -6.10 1.50 -6.21
CA GLN A 171 -7.28 2.16 -5.65
C GLN A 171 -8.40 1.16 -5.35
N ASP A 172 -8.70 0.27 -6.29
CA ASP A 172 -9.78 -0.74 -6.14
C ASP A 172 -9.56 -1.66 -4.94
N LEU A 173 -8.31 -2.03 -4.69
CA LEU A 173 -7.95 -2.89 -3.56
C LEU A 173 -7.58 -2.10 -2.29
N GLN A 174 -7.64 -0.77 -2.33
CA GLN A 174 -7.25 0.12 -1.23
C GLN A 174 -5.83 -0.20 -0.72
N LEU A 175 -4.90 -0.42 -1.66
CA LEU A 175 -3.51 -0.73 -1.37
C LEU A 175 -2.69 0.54 -1.20
N LEU A 176 -1.91 0.58 -0.14
CA LEU A 176 -0.94 1.63 0.15
C LEU A 176 0.43 1.21 -0.36
N ASP A 177 0.99 1.99 -1.28
CA ASP A 177 2.34 1.78 -1.79
C ASP A 177 3.36 2.36 -0.80
N MET A 178 4.20 1.50 -0.25
CA MET A 178 5.16 1.88 0.76
C MET A 178 6.39 2.55 0.12
N GLU A 179 6.82 3.67 0.71
CA GLU A 179 8.06 4.34 0.28
C GLU A 179 9.29 3.46 0.53
N ILE A 180 10.19 3.42 -0.43
CA ILE A 180 11.38 2.56 -0.42
C ILE A 180 12.70 3.29 -0.20
N GLY A 181 12.68 4.61 -0.02
CA GLY A 181 13.86 5.45 0.16
C GLY A 181 14.75 5.62 -1.09
N GLN A 182 14.54 4.83 -2.13
CA GLN A 182 15.22 4.94 -3.43
C GLN A 182 14.22 5.17 -4.55
N LYS A 183 14.68 5.82 -5.63
CA LYS A 183 13.79 6.14 -6.75
C LYS A 183 13.46 4.93 -7.62
N PHE A 184 14.43 4.04 -7.86
CA PHE A 184 14.31 2.94 -8.81
C PHE A 184 14.72 1.60 -8.18
N THR A 185 13.91 0.57 -8.39
CA THR A 185 14.20 -0.80 -7.96
C THR A 185 14.90 -1.61 -9.03
N TRP A 186 14.65 -1.31 -10.29
CA TRP A 186 15.28 -1.94 -11.45
C TRP A 186 16.16 -0.94 -12.21
N VAL A 187 17.38 -1.39 -12.57
CA VAL A 187 18.32 -0.61 -13.36
C VAL A 187 19.06 -1.53 -14.32
N ARG A 188 19.06 -1.18 -15.60
CA ARG A 188 19.82 -1.89 -16.63
C ARG A 188 20.41 -0.90 -17.63
N ARG A 189 21.73 -0.80 -17.68
CA ARG A 189 22.44 0.21 -18.49
C ARG A 189 21.91 1.62 -18.19
N ASN A 190 21.33 2.30 -19.19
CA ASN A 190 20.80 3.66 -19.05
C ASN A 190 19.31 3.71 -18.66
N ALA A 191 18.63 2.56 -18.58
CA ALA A 191 17.22 2.46 -18.19
C ALA A 191 17.10 2.18 -16.70
N ALA A 192 16.12 2.82 -16.06
CA ALA A 192 15.80 2.62 -14.64
C ALA A 192 14.30 2.81 -14.41
N SER A 193 13.70 1.96 -13.56
CA SER A 193 12.28 2.01 -13.22
C SER A 193 12.01 1.47 -11.81
N ARG A 194 10.92 1.90 -11.21
CA ARG A 194 10.39 1.35 -9.96
C ARG A 194 9.36 0.28 -10.28
N LEU A 195 9.80 -0.95 -10.52
CA LEU A 195 8.96 -2.08 -10.90
C LEU A 195 8.54 -2.94 -9.72
N ASP A 196 9.41 -3.02 -8.71
CA ASP A 196 9.18 -3.83 -7.52
C ASP A 196 8.52 -2.98 -6.43
N ARG A 197 7.52 -3.56 -5.76
CA ARG A 197 6.74 -2.87 -4.72
C ARG A 197 6.41 -3.79 -3.56
N ILE A 198 6.16 -3.19 -2.40
CA ILE A 198 5.46 -3.80 -1.28
C ILE A 198 4.27 -2.91 -0.96
N LEU A 199 3.08 -3.43 -1.18
CA LEU A 199 1.79 -2.78 -0.98
C LEU A 199 1.11 -3.43 0.22
N VAL A 200 0.45 -2.63 1.04
CA VAL A 200 -0.28 -3.11 2.21
C VAL A 200 -1.68 -2.51 2.28
N THR A 201 -2.63 -3.20 2.89
CA THR A 201 -3.94 -2.62 3.16
C THR A 201 -3.91 -1.74 4.40
N GLN A 202 -4.93 -0.88 4.57
CA GLN A 202 -5.02 0.03 5.70
C GLN A 202 -5.04 -0.70 7.04
N GLU A 203 -5.73 -1.83 7.13
CA GLU A 203 -5.81 -2.63 8.36
C GLU A 203 -4.44 -3.15 8.79
N PHE A 204 -3.56 -3.42 7.82
CA PHE A 204 -2.17 -3.80 8.11
C PHE A 204 -1.39 -2.62 8.70
N VAL A 205 -1.57 -1.41 8.15
CA VAL A 205 -0.95 -0.19 8.68
C VAL A 205 -1.49 0.19 10.05
N ASP A 206 -2.78 -0.01 10.29
CA ASP A 206 -3.41 0.28 11.59
C ASP A 206 -2.87 -0.63 12.69
N LYS A 207 -2.60 -1.89 12.35
CA LYS A 207 -1.98 -2.86 13.27
C LYS A 207 -0.52 -2.54 13.54
N PHE A 208 0.26 -2.26 12.49
CA PHE A 208 1.70 -2.03 12.57
C PHE A 208 2.02 -0.57 12.31
N GLN A 209 2.01 0.27 13.34
CA GLN A 209 2.11 1.73 13.23
C GLN A 209 3.43 2.27 12.64
N ASN A 210 4.50 1.47 12.63
CA ASN A 210 5.83 1.86 12.17
C ASN A 210 6.35 0.92 11.09
N ILE A 211 5.64 0.85 9.97
CA ILE A 211 6.06 0.08 8.81
C ILE A 211 7.04 0.92 8.00
N GLN A 212 8.18 0.33 7.67
CA GLN A 212 9.16 0.90 6.76
C GLN A 212 9.52 -0.13 5.69
N VAL A 213 9.80 0.34 4.48
CA VAL A 213 10.34 -0.48 3.41
C VAL A 213 11.67 0.09 2.96
N CYS A 214 12.69 -0.76 2.98
CA CYS A 214 14.02 -0.42 2.49
C CYS A 214 14.32 -1.15 1.18
N CYS A 215 14.86 -0.41 0.23
CA CYS A 215 15.45 -0.96 -0.96
C CYS A 215 16.93 -1.29 -0.67
N LYS A 216 17.32 -2.56 -0.83
CA LYS A 216 18.68 -3.03 -0.58
C LYS A 216 19.53 -3.00 -1.85
N SER A 217 20.83 -3.22 -1.72
CA SER A 217 21.75 -3.24 -2.88
C SER A 217 21.40 -4.33 -3.89
N ARG A 218 21.57 -4.01 -5.19
CA ARG A 218 21.26 -4.91 -6.32
C ARG A 218 22.28 -6.03 -6.47
N MET A 219 22.75 -6.70 -5.67
CA MET A 219 23.81 -7.72 -5.71
C MET A 219 23.97 -8.43 -7.08
N LEU A 220 23.34 -9.60 -7.28
CA LEU A 220 23.44 -10.42 -8.48
C LEU A 220 22.22 -10.34 -9.42
N SER A 221 21.41 -9.31 -9.28
CA SER A 221 20.24 -9.04 -10.13
C SER A 221 20.24 -7.57 -10.56
N ASP A 222 19.59 -7.27 -11.68
CA ASP A 222 19.29 -5.90 -12.08
C ASP A 222 18.12 -5.29 -11.28
N HIS A 223 17.44 -6.11 -10.45
CA HIS A 223 16.47 -5.70 -9.45
C HIS A 223 17.07 -5.67 -8.04
N ALA A 224 16.65 -4.70 -7.25
CA ALA A 224 17.01 -4.57 -5.84
C ALA A 224 15.99 -5.32 -4.96
N PRO A 225 16.44 -6.04 -3.92
CA PRO A 225 15.51 -6.61 -2.95
C PRO A 225 14.85 -5.51 -2.13
N LEU A 226 13.57 -5.67 -1.85
CA LEU A 226 12.81 -4.83 -0.94
C LEU A 226 12.58 -5.59 0.38
N VAL A 227 12.77 -4.90 1.49
CA VAL A 227 12.53 -5.45 2.84
C VAL A 227 11.58 -4.54 3.58
N LEU A 228 10.42 -5.06 3.93
CA LEU A 228 9.48 -4.45 4.87
C LEU A 228 9.85 -4.89 6.28
N PHE A 229 9.92 -3.94 7.19
CA PHE A 229 10.09 -4.23 8.60
C PHE A 229 9.21 -3.32 9.45
N THR A 230 8.75 -3.87 10.56
CA THR A 230 8.04 -3.12 11.58
C THR A 230 8.99 -2.83 12.71
N THR A 231 9.09 -1.59 13.13
CA THR A 231 9.92 -1.24 14.29
C THR A 231 9.03 -1.10 15.51
N ASN A 232 9.31 -1.87 16.55
CA ASN A 232 8.72 -1.66 17.89
C ASN A 232 9.39 -0.50 18.63
N ILE A 233 9.88 0.50 17.91
CA ILE A 233 10.18 1.76 18.56
C ILE A 233 8.84 2.27 19.03
N THR A 234 8.57 2.18 20.31
CA THR A 234 7.54 2.96 20.99
C THR A 234 7.95 4.43 20.88
N TRP A 235 7.88 4.97 19.67
CA TRP A 235 7.60 6.39 19.56
C TRP A 235 6.33 6.53 20.37
N GLY A 236 6.33 7.29 21.42
CA GLY A 236 5.11 7.49 22.20
C GLY A 236 3.86 7.60 21.29
N PRO A 237 2.68 7.82 21.82
CA PRO A 237 1.43 7.71 21.06
C PRO A 237 1.58 8.39 19.71
N CYS A 238 1.16 7.69 18.66
CA CYS A 238 1.25 8.13 17.25
C CYS A 238 1.04 9.63 17.14
N PRO A 239 2.00 10.40 16.59
CA PRO A 239 1.84 11.85 16.52
C PRO A 239 0.51 12.15 15.81
N PHE A 240 -0.29 12.95 16.45
CA PHE A 240 -1.54 13.45 15.88
C PHE A 240 -1.19 14.17 14.58
N ARG A 241 -1.78 13.75 13.49
CA ARG A 241 -1.66 14.39 12.18
C ARG A 241 -2.97 15.07 11.86
N SER A 242 -2.92 16.37 11.60
CA SER A 242 -4.04 17.08 10.99
C SER A 242 -4.08 16.72 9.51
N LEU A 243 -5.28 16.58 8.97
CA LEU A 243 -5.47 16.40 7.53
C LEU A 243 -5.62 17.78 6.88
N ASP A 244 -4.93 18.03 5.76
CA ASP A 244 -5.01 19.31 5.04
C ASP A 244 -6.43 19.62 4.58
N ILE A 245 -7.18 18.56 4.24
CA ILE A 245 -8.59 18.65 3.88
C ILE A 245 -9.50 19.22 4.98
N TRP A 246 -9.07 19.20 6.27
CA TRP A 246 -9.84 19.81 7.36
C TRP A 246 -9.90 21.34 7.23
N LEU A 247 -8.87 21.97 6.65
CA LEU A 247 -8.81 23.42 6.44
C LEU A 247 -9.85 23.90 5.42
N GLU A 248 -10.34 23.01 4.56
CA GLU A 248 -11.38 23.30 3.58
C GLU A 248 -12.81 23.27 4.18
N GLU A 249 -12.96 22.75 5.41
CA GLU A 249 -14.27 22.71 6.07
C GLU A 249 -14.57 24.03 6.77
N PRO A 250 -15.66 24.72 6.40
CA PRO A 250 -15.97 26.05 6.93
C PRO A 250 -16.09 26.11 8.47
N ASN A 251 -16.44 25.00 9.09
CA ASN A 251 -16.62 24.91 10.54
C ASN A 251 -15.35 24.47 11.28
N PHE A 252 -14.34 23.94 10.60
CA PHE A 252 -13.11 23.47 11.24
C PHE A 252 -12.44 24.57 12.07
N LEU A 253 -12.23 25.73 11.45
CA LEU A 253 -11.57 26.87 12.08
C LEU A 253 -12.33 27.40 13.29
N LYS A 254 -13.67 27.37 13.23
CA LYS A 254 -14.53 27.78 14.35
C LYS A 254 -14.36 26.84 15.54
N VAL A 255 -14.40 25.54 15.27
CA VAL A 255 -14.20 24.50 16.30
C VAL A 255 -12.78 24.61 16.87
N PHE A 256 -11.78 24.69 16.01
CA PHE A 256 -10.38 24.82 16.45
C PHE A 256 -10.17 26.04 17.35
N LYS A 257 -10.64 27.24 16.92
CA LYS A 257 -10.50 28.48 17.71
C LYS A 257 -11.22 28.36 19.04
N LYS A 258 -12.44 27.83 19.07
CA LYS A 258 -13.20 27.62 20.30
C LYS A 258 -12.42 26.77 21.31
N GLU A 259 -11.94 25.60 20.88
CA GLU A 259 -11.18 24.70 21.75
C GLU A 259 -9.85 25.31 22.18
N TRP A 260 -9.16 26.02 21.27
CA TRP A 260 -7.87 26.67 21.56
C TRP A 260 -7.96 27.77 22.61
N VAL A 261 -9.03 28.58 22.56
CA VAL A 261 -9.28 29.64 23.56
C VAL A 261 -9.60 29.06 24.94
N GLN A 262 -10.34 27.97 25.00
CA GLN A 262 -10.63 27.30 26.28
C GLN A 262 -9.36 26.81 27.01
N MET A 263 -8.27 26.62 26.28
CA MET A 263 -6.97 26.20 26.81
C MET A 263 -6.03 27.40 27.10
N ALA A 264 -6.56 28.60 27.37
CA ALA A 264 -5.76 29.83 27.53
C ALA A 264 -4.65 29.70 28.57
N SER A 265 -4.89 28.97 29.67
CA SER A 265 -3.93 28.74 30.77
C SER A 265 -2.84 27.70 30.44
N PHE A 266 -2.93 26.99 29.33
CA PHE A 266 -1.97 25.95 28.97
C PHE A 266 -0.78 26.53 28.21
N SER A 267 0.42 25.96 28.39
CA SER A 267 1.55 26.25 27.54
C SER A 267 1.28 25.77 26.09
N PHE A 268 2.00 26.28 25.11
CA PHE A 268 1.84 25.91 23.70
C PHE A 268 1.89 24.38 23.47
N VAL A 269 2.87 23.71 24.07
CA VAL A 269 3.02 22.26 23.96
C VAL A 269 1.84 21.52 24.61
N GLN A 270 1.33 22.01 25.73
CA GLN A 270 0.15 21.44 26.39
C GLN A 270 -1.11 21.64 25.56
N LYS A 271 -1.30 22.82 24.92
CA LYS A 271 -2.39 23.08 23.98
C LYS A 271 -2.37 22.12 22.81
N LEU A 272 -1.20 21.92 22.19
CA LEU A 272 -1.04 20.95 21.08
C LEU A 272 -1.35 19.50 21.50
N LYS A 273 -1.04 19.13 22.73
CA LYS A 273 -1.40 17.81 23.26
C LYS A 273 -2.91 17.69 23.52
N ALA A 274 -3.53 18.70 24.10
CA ALA A 274 -4.92 18.70 24.51
C ALA A 274 -5.89 18.79 23.31
N ILE A 275 -5.56 19.59 22.27
CA ILE A 275 -6.43 19.80 21.10
C ILE A 275 -6.67 18.51 20.28
N LYS A 276 -5.79 17.52 20.39
CA LYS A 276 -5.90 16.27 19.62
C LYS A 276 -7.22 15.55 19.86
N ARG A 277 -7.71 15.50 21.08
CA ARG A 277 -8.94 14.79 21.44
C ARG A 277 -10.19 15.45 20.85
N PRO A 278 -10.43 16.77 21.01
CA PRO A 278 -11.51 17.47 20.35
C PRO A 278 -11.47 17.34 18.82
N LEU A 279 -10.30 17.45 18.20
CA LEU A 279 -10.18 17.34 16.75
C LEU A 279 -10.43 15.92 16.23
N ARG A 280 -10.04 14.88 16.96
CA ARG A 280 -10.42 13.48 16.62
C ARG A 280 -11.93 13.29 16.67
N LYS A 281 -12.58 13.80 17.72
CA LYS A 281 -14.04 13.74 17.86
C LYS A 281 -14.74 14.47 16.72
N TRP A 282 -14.31 15.71 16.42
CA TRP A 282 -14.81 16.48 15.30
C TRP A 282 -14.62 15.77 13.97
N ASN A 283 -13.44 15.16 13.72
CA ASN A 283 -13.19 14.39 12.51
C ASN A 283 -14.16 13.22 12.36
N GLN A 284 -14.45 12.49 13.43
CA GLN A 284 -15.42 11.39 13.40
C GLN A 284 -16.86 11.88 13.13
N GLU A 285 -17.24 13.01 13.70
CA GLU A 285 -18.61 13.55 13.61
C GLU A 285 -18.87 14.26 12.28
N VAL A 286 -17.92 15.05 11.78
CA VAL A 286 -18.11 15.93 10.61
C VAL A 286 -17.56 15.30 9.34
N PHE A 287 -16.35 14.79 9.37
CA PHE A 287 -15.75 14.11 8.23
C PHE A 287 -16.32 12.70 8.08
N GLY A 288 -16.49 11.98 9.18
CA GLY A 288 -17.04 10.63 9.22
C GLY A 288 -16.27 9.68 8.31
N HIS A 289 -16.96 8.67 7.84
CA HIS A 289 -16.43 7.75 6.84
C HIS A 289 -16.61 8.36 5.44
N ILE A 290 -15.54 8.81 4.83
CA ILE A 290 -15.52 9.40 3.47
C ILE A 290 -16.26 8.49 2.48
N ASP A 291 -16.01 7.18 2.54
CA ASP A 291 -16.63 6.19 1.67
C ASP A 291 -18.16 6.11 1.86
N SER A 292 -18.64 6.24 3.09
CA SER A 292 -20.06 6.26 3.37
C SER A 292 -20.76 7.47 2.74
N LYS A 293 -20.13 8.66 2.79
CA LYS A 293 -20.67 9.87 2.14
C LYS A 293 -20.66 9.75 0.62
N ILE A 294 -19.58 9.23 0.04
CA ILE A 294 -19.50 8.96 -1.41
C ILE A 294 -20.62 8.00 -1.83
N SER A 295 -20.78 6.87 -1.11
CA SER A 295 -21.83 5.90 -1.40
C SER A 295 -23.24 6.49 -1.28
N THR A 296 -23.48 7.38 -0.31
CA THR A 296 -24.77 8.06 -0.17
C THR A 296 -25.07 8.96 -1.36
N PHE A 297 -24.10 9.79 -1.78
CA PHE A 297 -24.26 10.66 -2.95
C PHE A 297 -24.41 9.88 -4.26
N GLN A 298 -23.68 8.76 -4.40
CA GLN A 298 -23.82 7.88 -5.57
C GLN A 298 -25.24 7.30 -5.66
N LYS A 299 -25.76 6.73 -4.55
CA LYS A 299 -27.14 6.17 -4.53
C LYS A 299 -28.21 7.22 -4.81
N GLU A 300 -28.03 8.45 -4.30
CA GLU A 300 -28.97 9.54 -4.56
C GLU A 300 -28.90 9.98 -6.04
N LEU A 301 -27.70 10.02 -6.62
CA LEU A 301 -27.50 10.33 -8.05
C LEU A 301 -28.13 9.26 -8.93
N ASP A 302 -27.84 7.98 -8.65
CA ASP A 302 -28.40 6.84 -9.38
C ASP A 302 -29.94 6.84 -9.32
N SER A 303 -30.54 7.20 -8.18
CA SER A 303 -31.97 7.32 -8.03
C SER A 303 -32.57 8.39 -8.93
N LEU A 304 -31.91 9.55 -9.05
CA LEU A 304 -32.36 10.63 -9.95
C LEU A 304 -32.12 10.28 -11.42
N ASP A 305 -31.02 9.61 -11.73
CA ASP A 305 -30.72 9.17 -13.09
C ASP A 305 -31.71 8.10 -13.57
N ASN A 306 -32.04 7.11 -12.72
CA ASN A 306 -33.07 6.11 -13.01
C ASN A 306 -34.48 6.75 -13.20
N LYS A 307 -34.79 7.80 -12.42
CA LYS A 307 -36.02 8.56 -12.61
C LYS A 307 -36.03 9.27 -13.96
N ALA A 308 -34.88 9.87 -14.35
CA ALA A 308 -34.77 10.56 -15.63
C ALA A 308 -34.87 9.64 -16.85
N GLU A 309 -34.67 8.34 -16.70
CA GLU A 309 -34.86 7.35 -17.77
C GLU A 309 -36.35 7.01 -17.97
N CYS A 310 -37.17 7.18 -16.95
CA CYS A 310 -38.59 6.81 -16.97
C CYS A 310 -39.53 8.02 -17.15
N ASP A 311 -39.17 9.17 -16.56
CA ASP A 311 -39.98 10.38 -16.53
C ASP A 311 -39.09 11.64 -16.71
N GLU A 312 -39.68 12.76 -17.14
CA GLU A 312 -39.00 14.04 -17.13
C GLU A 312 -38.75 14.53 -15.69
N LEU A 313 -37.49 14.87 -15.40
CA LEU A 313 -37.14 15.48 -14.12
C LEU A 313 -37.69 16.90 -14.01
N LEU A 314 -38.22 17.26 -12.87
CA LEU A 314 -38.57 18.63 -12.54
C LEU A 314 -37.31 19.50 -12.43
N GLU A 315 -37.45 20.81 -12.65
CA GLU A 315 -36.31 21.77 -12.56
C GLU A 315 -35.55 21.68 -11.21
N VAL A 316 -36.30 21.52 -10.12
CA VAL A 316 -35.75 21.33 -8.77
C VAL A 316 -34.93 20.04 -8.66
N GLU A 317 -35.31 18.98 -9.34
CA GLU A 317 -34.60 17.69 -9.36
C GLU A 317 -33.33 17.78 -10.20
N TRP A 318 -33.34 18.52 -11.31
CA TRP A 318 -32.16 18.84 -12.08
C TRP A 318 -31.14 19.63 -11.26
N LEU A 319 -31.55 20.67 -10.56
CA LEU A 319 -30.69 21.44 -9.66
C LEU A 319 -30.12 20.57 -8.54
N ARG A 320 -30.96 19.69 -7.97
CA ARG A 320 -30.51 18.74 -6.94
C ARG A 320 -29.46 17.76 -7.49
N ARG A 321 -29.67 17.25 -8.70
CA ARG A 321 -28.74 16.35 -9.39
C ARG A 321 -27.37 17.01 -9.61
N GLU A 322 -27.33 18.24 -10.10
CA GLU A 322 -26.09 19.01 -10.28
C GLU A 322 -25.37 19.27 -8.94
N ALA A 323 -26.13 19.61 -7.91
CA ALA A 323 -25.57 19.80 -6.57
C ALA A 323 -24.93 18.51 -6.02
N ILE A 324 -25.62 17.37 -6.16
CA ILE A 324 -25.09 16.06 -5.76
C ILE A 324 -23.85 15.70 -6.55
N GLN A 325 -23.86 15.91 -7.87
CA GLN A 325 -22.71 15.63 -8.73
C GLN A 325 -21.48 16.47 -8.33
N THR A 326 -21.71 17.72 -7.97
CA THR A 326 -20.67 18.63 -7.47
C THR A 326 -20.12 18.16 -6.12
N GLN A 327 -20.99 17.76 -5.19
CA GLN A 327 -20.60 17.20 -3.89
C GLN A 327 -19.83 15.89 -4.06
N LEU A 328 -20.28 15.00 -4.92
CA LEU A 328 -19.62 13.74 -5.21
C LEU A 328 -18.18 13.97 -5.73
N ARG A 329 -17.99 14.89 -6.68
CA ARG A 329 -16.65 15.25 -7.18
C ARG A 329 -15.76 15.79 -6.07
N LEU A 330 -16.29 16.65 -5.19
CA LEU A 330 -15.56 17.20 -4.06
C LEU A 330 -15.11 16.09 -3.10
N TRP A 331 -15.99 15.15 -2.76
CA TRP A 331 -15.66 14.04 -1.85
C TRP A 331 -14.69 13.03 -2.47
N LEU A 332 -14.77 12.79 -3.78
CA LEU A 332 -13.79 11.96 -4.49
C LEU A 332 -12.39 12.62 -4.48
N MET A 333 -12.30 13.93 -4.71
CA MET A 333 -11.03 14.66 -4.59
C MET A 333 -10.49 14.64 -3.15
N ARG A 334 -11.36 14.78 -2.15
CA ARG A 334 -11.00 14.68 -0.73
C ARG A 334 -10.48 13.29 -0.38
N LYS A 335 -11.11 12.23 -0.89
CA LYS A 335 -10.65 10.84 -0.76
C LYS A 335 -9.26 10.67 -1.36
N GLU A 336 -9.00 11.18 -2.55
CA GLU A 336 -7.70 11.13 -3.21
C GLU A 336 -6.61 11.83 -2.38
N ARG A 337 -6.88 13.05 -1.88
CA ARG A 337 -5.93 13.78 -1.03
C ARG A 337 -5.68 13.09 0.30
N TYR A 338 -6.73 12.54 0.92
CA TYR A 338 -6.62 11.74 2.13
C TYR A 338 -5.63 10.58 1.95
N TRP A 339 -5.80 9.82 0.86
CA TRP A 339 -4.90 8.72 0.53
C TRP A 339 -3.49 9.19 0.17
N LYS A 340 -3.34 10.28 -0.57
CA LYS A 340 -2.04 10.90 -0.87
C LYS A 340 -1.31 11.32 0.41
N GLN A 341 -2.00 11.90 1.37
CA GLN A 341 -1.42 12.33 2.64
C GLN A 341 -1.06 11.14 3.53
N LEU A 342 -1.86 10.07 3.54
CA LEU A 342 -1.56 8.84 4.28
C LEU A 342 -0.38 8.07 3.68
N SER A 343 -0.28 7.99 2.36
CA SER A 343 0.79 7.26 1.65
C SER A 343 2.17 7.90 1.79
N ARG A 344 2.31 9.02 2.50
CA ARG A 344 3.57 9.75 2.71
C ARG A 344 4.28 10.26 1.44
N CYS A 345 3.72 10.06 0.25
CA CYS A 345 4.36 10.45 -1.02
C CYS A 345 4.69 11.95 -1.17
N LYS A 346 4.23 12.82 -0.26
CA LYS A 346 4.51 14.27 -0.28
C LYS A 346 4.75 14.94 1.07
N LEU A 347 5.00 14.19 2.13
CA LEU A 347 5.11 14.73 3.50
C LEU A 347 6.23 15.75 3.70
N LEU A 348 7.26 15.77 2.84
CA LEU A 348 8.35 16.76 2.93
C LEU A 348 8.03 18.11 2.27
N LYS A 349 7.00 18.20 1.41
CA LYS A 349 6.63 19.47 0.74
C LYS A 349 5.34 20.12 1.25
N GLU A 350 4.45 19.39 1.89
CA GLU A 350 3.13 19.87 2.32
C GLU A 350 2.90 19.78 3.84
N GLY A 351 3.72 19.04 4.59
CA GLY A 351 3.65 18.96 6.05
C GLY A 351 3.98 20.29 6.76
N ASP A 352 4.78 21.14 6.13
CA ASP A 352 5.13 22.47 6.65
C ASP A 352 4.00 23.50 6.51
N LYS A 353 3.11 23.34 5.54
CA LYS A 353 2.02 24.33 5.33
C LYS A 353 1.03 24.40 6.47
N THR A 354 0.76 23.26 7.13
CA THR A 354 -0.13 23.23 8.31
C THR A 354 0.54 23.89 9.52
N LEU A 355 1.83 23.68 9.70
CA LEU A 355 2.59 24.30 10.79
C LEU A 355 2.72 25.83 10.56
N ASP A 356 3.04 26.26 9.36
CA ASP A 356 3.12 27.67 8.98
C ASP A 356 1.78 28.39 9.14
N THR A 357 0.67 27.75 8.81
CA THR A 357 -0.68 28.28 9.04
C THR A 357 -0.97 28.41 10.55
N PHE A 358 -0.53 27.46 11.38
CA PHE A 358 -0.66 27.56 12.84
C PHE A 358 0.24 28.63 13.45
N ILE A 359 1.45 28.84 12.93
CA ILE A 359 2.40 29.85 13.42
C ILE A 359 1.96 31.25 13.03
N SER A 360 1.46 31.44 11.78
CA SER A 360 0.97 32.75 11.30
C SER A 360 -0.27 33.27 12.04
N TRP A 361 -0.91 32.45 12.86
CA TRP A 361 -2.06 32.85 13.69
C TRP A 361 -1.70 33.25 15.12
N GLN A 362 -0.43 33.22 15.48
CA GLN A 362 0.06 33.70 16.80
C GLN A 362 0.65 35.10 16.74
N GLN A 363 0.80 35.69 15.57
CA GLN A 363 1.11 37.11 15.36
C GLN A 363 -0.18 37.91 15.15
#